data_f5b1c2f0e23f8cfa2bd4a8d988be6a53
#
_entry.id   f5b1c2f0e23f8cfa2bd4a8d988be6a53
#
_cell.length_a   1.000
_cell.length_b   1.000
_cell.length_c   1.000
_cell.angle_alpha   90.00
_cell.angle_beta   90.00
_cell.angle_gamma   90.00
#
_symmetry.space_group_name_H-M   'P 1'
#
loop_
_entity.id
_entity.type
_entity.pdbx_description
1 polymer ?
#
loop_
_entity_poly.entity_id
_entity_poly.type
_entity_poly.pdbx_seq_one_letter_code
_entity_poly.pdbx_strand_id
1 'polypeptide(L)'
;ILIIITTLFCFTFFTLFMLVTGKDIVSNYQSIVSEIKILLFTFLSFSFLGLYDDLKKIFIWQDTSFFGLKLRHKLLIEIILSFIISYWIFAELKIHIINVPYMGVYDLSWWYIPFAAFVIVAFSNAINISDGLDGLSSGVLLIALFAFWAISLSILDTPLLIFIAVWIGGLLSFLYFNIYPARLFLGDTGALSFGATFAVIGLLLGKIFAVVIIGGVFVVEIATSFIQLMSKKYTGKKVFDAAPLHLLLQYRGWE
;
A
#
# COMPACT_ATOMS: atom_id res chain seq x y z
N ILE A 1 -6.88 -1.03 -12.73
CA ILE A 1 -7.45 -2.38 -12.99
C ILE A 1 -6.47 -3.24 -13.79
N LEU A 2 -5.95 -2.80 -14.94
CA LEU A 2 -5.07 -3.61 -15.80
C LEU A 2 -3.83 -4.12 -15.04
N ILE A 3 -3.13 -3.26 -14.31
CA ILE A 3 -1.94 -3.66 -13.51
C ILE A 3 -2.31 -4.74 -12.50
N ILE A 4 -3.45 -4.60 -11.85
CA ILE A 4 -3.91 -5.55 -10.82
C ILE A 4 -4.13 -6.93 -11.45
N ILE A 5 -4.85 -6.96 -12.57
CA ILE A 5 -5.12 -8.22 -13.29
C ILE A 5 -3.82 -8.85 -13.78
N THR A 6 -2.92 -8.08 -14.40
CA THR A 6 -1.64 -8.61 -14.90
C THR A 6 -0.73 -9.08 -13.77
N THR A 7 -0.67 -8.35 -12.65
CA THR A 7 0.11 -8.77 -11.48
C THR A 7 -0.41 -10.08 -10.91
N LEU A 8 -1.73 -10.22 -10.75
CA LEU A 8 -2.34 -11.45 -10.25
C LEU A 8 -2.12 -12.63 -11.21
N PHE A 9 -2.34 -12.42 -12.51
CA PHE A 9 -2.12 -13.45 -13.51
C PHE A 9 -0.67 -13.93 -13.53
N CYS A 10 0.29 -13.03 -13.61
CA CYS A 10 1.70 -13.39 -13.62
C CYS A 10 2.14 -14.04 -12.30
N PHE A 11 1.66 -13.53 -11.15
CA PHE A 11 1.99 -14.13 -9.86
C PHE A 11 1.47 -15.56 -9.75
N THR A 12 0.21 -15.81 -10.12
CA THR A 12 -0.37 -17.17 -10.12
C THR A 12 0.34 -18.08 -11.11
N PHE A 13 0.68 -17.58 -12.30
CA PHE A 13 1.43 -18.34 -13.30
C PHE A 13 2.81 -18.76 -12.78
N PHE A 14 3.60 -17.83 -12.23
CA PHE A 14 4.93 -18.14 -11.72
C PHE A 14 4.92 -19.06 -10.50
N THR A 15 3.95 -18.89 -9.59
CA THR A 15 3.82 -19.80 -8.43
C THR A 15 3.45 -21.22 -8.87
N LEU A 16 2.51 -21.36 -9.81
CA LEU A 16 2.18 -22.67 -10.39
C LEU A 16 3.34 -23.28 -11.16
N PHE A 17 4.07 -22.47 -11.93
CA PHE A 17 5.25 -22.94 -12.65
C PHE A 17 6.33 -23.49 -11.71
N MET A 18 6.60 -22.83 -10.58
CA MET A 18 7.53 -23.30 -9.56
C MET A 18 7.09 -24.64 -8.97
N LEU A 19 5.80 -24.77 -8.63
CA LEU A 19 5.22 -26.01 -8.11
C LEU A 19 5.35 -27.17 -9.10
N VAL A 20 5.04 -26.95 -10.39
CA VAL A 20 5.11 -27.98 -11.44
C VAL A 20 6.56 -28.39 -11.74
N THR A 21 7.49 -27.47 -11.71
CA THR A 21 8.92 -27.75 -11.97
C THR A 21 9.65 -28.36 -10.77
N GLY A 22 8.96 -28.57 -9.64
CA GLY A 22 9.54 -29.15 -8.43
C GLY A 22 10.61 -28.28 -7.79
N LYS A 23 10.62 -26.98 -8.05
CA LYS A 23 11.51 -26.04 -7.36
C LYS A 23 10.97 -25.74 -5.98
N ASP A 24 11.87 -25.77 -4.99
CA ASP A 24 11.52 -25.49 -3.61
C ASP A 24 11.04 -24.04 -3.47
N ILE A 25 9.82 -23.88 -2.94
CA ILE A 25 9.31 -22.59 -2.52
C ILE A 25 9.68 -22.43 -1.05
N VAL A 26 10.62 -21.55 -0.79
CA VAL A 26 11.08 -21.24 0.57
C VAL A 26 10.27 -20.07 1.09
N SER A 27 9.68 -20.23 2.27
CA SER A 27 9.02 -19.14 3.01
C SER A 27 9.59 -19.08 4.43
N ASN A 28 9.63 -17.89 4.99
CA ASN A 28 10.03 -17.69 6.39
C ASN A 28 8.93 -18.12 7.37
N TYR A 29 7.77 -18.45 6.88
CA TYR A 29 6.61 -18.82 7.68
C TYR A 29 6.29 -20.30 7.58
N GLN A 30 5.68 -20.83 8.64
CA GLN A 30 5.25 -22.24 8.69
C GLN A 30 4.21 -22.58 7.60
N SER A 31 3.44 -21.58 7.14
CA SER A 31 2.40 -21.74 6.14
C SER A 31 2.58 -20.77 4.98
N ILE A 32 3.13 -21.25 3.89
CA ILE A 32 3.22 -20.54 2.61
C ILE A 32 1.83 -20.14 2.10
N VAL A 33 0.84 -21.01 2.31
CA VAL A 33 -0.54 -20.75 1.88
C VAL A 33 -1.14 -19.55 2.61
N SER A 34 -0.88 -19.42 3.91
CA SER A 34 -1.37 -18.27 4.69
C SER A 34 -0.71 -16.97 4.26
N GLU A 35 0.57 -16.99 3.96
CA GLU A 35 1.31 -15.83 3.45
C GLU A 35 0.73 -15.35 2.11
N ILE A 36 0.62 -16.25 1.13
CA ILE A 36 0.05 -15.97 -0.19
C ILE A 36 -1.41 -15.48 -0.06
N LYS A 37 -2.20 -16.13 0.80
CA LYS A 37 -3.59 -15.72 1.07
C LYS A 37 -3.66 -14.28 1.58
N ILE A 38 -2.83 -13.90 2.54
CA ILE A 38 -2.82 -12.56 3.11
C ILE A 38 -2.43 -11.52 2.05
N LEU A 39 -1.39 -11.79 1.26
CA LEU A 39 -0.96 -10.91 0.17
C LEU A 39 -2.07 -10.70 -0.87
N LEU A 40 -2.62 -11.80 -1.39
CA LEU A 40 -3.66 -11.74 -2.41
C LEU A 40 -4.96 -11.12 -1.89
N PHE A 41 -5.35 -11.47 -0.67
CA PHE A 41 -6.55 -10.88 -0.07
C PHE A 41 -6.39 -9.37 0.13
N THR A 42 -5.24 -8.92 0.61
CA THR A 42 -4.96 -7.47 0.76
C THR A 42 -5.04 -6.77 -0.59
N PHE A 43 -4.31 -7.29 -1.56
CA PHE A 43 -4.23 -6.68 -2.89
C PHE A 43 -5.61 -6.60 -3.56
N LEU A 44 -6.41 -7.68 -3.49
CA LEU A 44 -7.73 -7.76 -4.09
C LEU A 44 -8.78 -6.93 -3.33
N SER A 45 -8.86 -7.07 -2.01
CA SER A 45 -9.92 -6.42 -1.22
C SER A 45 -9.83 -4.89 -1.30
N PHE A 46 -8.63 -4.33 -1.19
CA PHE A 46 -8.40 -2.90 -1.36
C PHE A 46 -8.58 -2.45 -2.82
N SER A 47 -8.24 -3.31 -3.81
CA SER A 47 -8.55 -3.03 -5.22
C SER A 47 -10.06 -2.94 -5.46
N PHE A 48 -10.84 -3.86 -4.90
CA PHE A 48 -12.29 -3.83 -5.03
C PHE A 48 -12.91 -2.62 -4.34
N LEU A 49 -12.39 -2.22 -3.18
CA LEU A 49 -12.85 -1.01 -2.50
C LEU A 49 -12.59 0.23 -3.36
N GLY A 50 -11.37 0.38 -3.89
CA GLY A 50 -11.02 1.49 -4.77
C GLY A 50 -11.79 1.46 -6.09
N LEU A 51 -11.97 0.27 -6.70
CA LEU A 51 -12.77 0.10 -7.91
C LEU A 51 -14.22 0.54 -7.69
N TYR A 52 -14.81 0.18 -6.56
CA TYR A 52 -16.17 0.60 -6.22
C TYR A 52 -16.27 2.13 -6.09
N ASP A 53 -15.27 2.77 -5.47
CA ASP A 53 -15.20 4.22 -5.36
C ASP A 53 -15.03 4.90 -6.73
N ASP A 54 -14.11 4.39 -7.58
CA ASP A 54 -13.87 4.89 -8.94
C ASP A 54 -15.12 4.73 -9.83
N LEU A 55 -15.77 3.57 -9.80
CA LEU A 55 -17.01 3.33 -10.55
C LEU A 55 -18.13 4.27 -10.11
N LYS A 56 -18.25 4.52 -8.79
CA LYS A 56 -19.23 5.44 -8.27
C LYS A 56 -18.98 6.90 -8.69
N LYS A 57 -17.73 7.28 -8.90
CA LYS A 57 -17.36 8.60 -9.46
C LYS A 57 -17.73 8.72 -10.94
N ILE A 58 -17.58 7.64 -11.71
CA ILE A 58 -17.85 7.63 -13.16
C ILE A 58 -19.35 7.53 -13.43
N PHE A 59 -20.01 6.57 -12.79
CA PHE A 59 -21.45 6.37 -12.95
C PHE A 59 -22.16 7.15 -11.84
N ILE A 60 -22.69 8.34 -12.19
CA ILE A 60 -23.50 9.16 -11.29
C ILE A 60 -24.83 8.42 -11.05
N TRP A 61 -24.80 7.45 -10.15
CA TRP A 61 -25.95 6.55 -9.90
C TRP A 61 -26.98 7.10 -8.93
N GLN A 62 -26.94 8.35 -8.56
CA GLN A 62 -28.02 9.07 -7.84
C GLN A 62 -27.68 10.55 -7.74
N ASP A 63 -28.72 11.42 -7.74
CA ASP A 63 -28.69 12.88 -7.50
C ASP A 63 -28.13 13.30 -6.12
N THR A 64 -27.05 12.67 -5.67
CA THR A 64 -26.38 13.07 -4.43
C THR A 64 -25.18 13.93 -4.80
N SER A 65 -25.09 15.11 -4.18
CA SER A 65 -24.02 16.10 -4.29
C SER A 65 -22.62 15.58 -3.92
N PHE A 66 -22.41 14.27 -3.81
CA PHE A 66 -21.17 13.62 -3.39
C PHE A 66 -20.57 12.78 -4.50
N PHE A 67 -19.39 13.17 -4.92
CA PHE A 67 -18.57 12.48 -5.91
C PHE A 67 -17.85 11.30 -5.23
N GLY A 68 -18.26 10.05 -5.48
CA GLY A 68 -17.68 8.85 -4.90
C GLY A 68 -18.28 8.39 -3.56
N LEU A 69 -17.49 7.62 -2.79
CA LEU A 69 -17.84 7.22 -1.44
C LEU A 69 -17.60 8.35 -0.44
N LYS A 70 -18.52 8.51 0.52
CA LYS A 70 -18.26 9.42 1.65
C LYS A 70 -17.01 8.92 2.40
N LEU A 71 -16.10 9.84 2.72
CA LEU A 71 -14.83 9.54 3.39
C LEU A 71 -14.99 8.62 4.63
N ARG A 72 -16.06 8.85 5.42
CA ARG A 72 -16.34 8.05 6.62
C ARG A 72 -16.61 6.57 6.30
N HIS A 73 -17.35 6.28 5.22
CA HIS A 73 -17.66 4.90 4.81
C HIS A 73 -16.42 4.23 4.22
N LYS A 74 -15.65 4.95 3.41
CA LYS A 74 -14.38 4.47 2.86
C LYS A 74 -13.42 4.07 3.97
N LEU A 75 -13.15 4.96 4.91
CA LEU A 75 -12.29 4.70 6.07
C LEU A 75 -12.80 3.54 6.94
N LEU A 76 -14.12 3.44 7.17
CA LEU A 76 -14.69 2.33 7.94
C LEU A 76 -14.38 0.98 7.29
N ILE A 77 -14.56 0.87 5.97
CA ILE A 77 -14.28 -0.37 5.24
C ILE A 77 -12.77 -0.68 5.25
N GLU A 78 -11.92 0.32 5.04
CA GLU A 78 -10.45 0.17 5.14
C GLU A 78 -10.04 -0.35 6.52
N ILE A 79 -10.61 0.21 7.59
CA ILE A 79 -10.35 -0.23 8.97
C ILE A 79 -10.77 -1.69 9.17
N ILE A 80 -11.98 -2.07 8.73
CA ILE A 80 -12.46 -3.45 8.87
C ILE A 80 -11.54 -4.42 8.12
N LEU A 81 -11.22 -4.13 6.85
CA LEU A 81 -10.31 -4.96 6.06
C LEU A 81 -8.92 -5.08 6.71
N SER A 82 -8.38 -3.96 7.19
CA SER A 82 -7.08 -3.93 7.86
C SER A 82 -7.06 -4.74 9.14
N PHE A 83 -8.14 -4.73 9.94
CA PHE A 83 -8.24 -5.57 11.13
C PHE A 83 -8.30 -7.06 10.79
N ILE A 84 -9.02 -7.46 9.73
CA ILE A 84 -9.06 -8.85 9.26
C ILE A 84 -7.66 -9.31 8.84
N ILE A 85 -6.96 -8.51 8.05
CA ILE A 85 -5.60 -8.81 7.58
C ILE A 85 -4.63 -8.90 8.76
N SER A 86 -4.66 -7.93 9.67
CA SER A 86 -3.80 -7.90 10.85
C SER A 86 -4.05 -9.09 11.78
N TYR A 87 -5.32 -9.49 11.93
CA TYR A 87 -5.66 -10.69 12.69
C TYR A 87 -5.08 -11.95 12.04
N TRP A 88 -5.14 -12.10 10.71
CA TRP A 88 -4.52 -13.25 10.03
C TRP A 88 -3.00 -13.25 10.16
N ILE A 89 -2.35 -12.09 10.05
CA ILE A 89 -0.90 -11.95 10.29
C ILE A 89 -0.56 -12.44 11.72
N PHE A 90 -1.32 -12.00 12.70
CA PHE A 90 -1.13 -12.39 14.10
C PHE A 90 -1.43 -13.88 14.35
N ALA A 91 -2.60 -14.37 13.91
CA ALA A 91 -3.09 -15.70 14.24
C ALA A 91 -2.43 -16.82 13.42
N GLU A 92 -2.25 -16.62 12.10
CA GLU A 92 -1.76 -17.67 11.20
C GLU A 92 -0.23 -17.64 11.06
N LEU A 93 0.37 -16.44 10.93
CA LEU A 93 1.82 -16.30 10.76
C LEU A 93 2.56 -16.12 12.09
N LYS A 94 1.83 -15.97 13.21
CA LYS A 94 2.39 -15.77 14.56
C LYS A 94 3.29 -14.54 14.67
N ILE A 95 3.04 -13.51 13.87
CA ILE A 95 3.79 -12.27 13.93
C ILE A 95 3.13 -11.36 14.98
N HIS A 96 3.82 -11.12 16.06
CA HIS A 96 3.38 -10.24 17.16
C HIS A 96 4.51 -9.34 17.70
N ILE A 97 5.69 -9.42 17.06
CA ILE A 97 6.87 -8.68 17.45
C ILE A 97 7.19 -7.57 16.46
N ILE A 98 7.78 -6.50 16.94
CA ILE A 98 8.37 -5.44 16.10
C ILE A 98 9.87 -5.32 16.42
N ASN A 99 10.66 -5.18 15.37
CA ASN A 99 12.08 -4.95 15.48
C ASN A 99 12.36 -3.45 15.35
N VAL A 100 12.81 -2.82 16.44
CA VAL A 100 13.19 -1.42 16.47
C VAL A 100 14.71 -1.35 16.30
N PRO A 101 15.23 -0.74 15.21
CA PRO A 101 16.66 -0.62 14.99
C PRO A 101 17.36 0.00 16.20
N TYR A 102 18.48 -0.57 16.60
CA TYR A 102 19.30 -0.18 17.76
C TYR A 102 18.67 -0.35 19.16
N MET A 103 17.35 -0.56 19.26
CA MET A 103 16.65 -0.70 20.53
C MET A 103 16.23 -2.14 20.84
N GLY A 104 16.21 -3.04 19.82
CA GLY A 104 15.89 -4.44 20.00
C GLY A 104 14.50 -4.84 19.53
N VAL A 105 14.06 -6.01 19.98
CA VAL A 105 12.79 -6.62 19.60
C VAL A 105 11.78 -6.43 20.72
N TYR A 106 10.61 -5.91 20.39
CA TYR A 106 9.50 -5.68 21.31
C TYR A 106 8.34 -6.59 20.96
N ASP A 107 7.84 -7.32 21.92
CA ASP A 107 6.61 -8.11 21.79
C ASP A 107 5.41 -7.21 22.09
N LEU A 108 4.59 -6.98 21.06
CA LEU A 108 3.34 -6.22 21.20
C LEU A 108 2.17 -7.10 21.61
N SER A 109 2.33 -8.45 21.56
CA SER A 109 1.24 -9.37 21.83
C SER A 109 -0.05 -8.96 21.07
N TRP A 110 -1.20 -8.88 21.73
CA TRP A 110 -2.47 -8.49 21.11
C TRP A 110 -2.52 -7.06 20.56
N TRP A 111 -1.68 -6.16 21.05
CA TRP A 111 -1.56 -4.80 20.53
C TRP A 111 -0.96 -4.73 19.13
N TYR A 112 -0.38 -5.82 18.66
CA TYR A 112 0.09 -5.94 17.28
C TYR A 112 -1.05 -5.77 16.27
N ILE A 113 -2.25 -6.29 16.56
CA ILE A 113 -3.41 -6.23 15.66
C ILE A 113 -3.82 -4.78 15.36
N PRO A 114 -4.16 -3.92 16.34
CA PRO A 114 -4.50 -2.54 16.07
C PRO A 114 -3.31 -1.74 15.50
N PHE A 115 -2.08 -2.06 15.88
CA PHE A 115 -0.89 -1.43 15.33
C PHE A 115 -0.74 -1.74 13.83
N ALA A 116 -0.79 -3.00 13.42
CA ALA A 116 -0.69 -3.41 12.03
C ALA A 116 -1.86 -2.87 11.19
N ALA A 117 -3.08 -2.88 11.73
CA ALA A 117 -4.24 -2.29 11.08
C ALA A 117 -4.05 -0.78 10.83
N PHE A 118 -3.52 -0.05 11.82
CA PHE A 118 -3.20 1.37 11.66
C PHE A 118 -2.17 1.60 10.54
N VAL A 119 -1.11 0.79 10.48
CA VAL A 119 -0.08 0.90 9.43
C VAL A 119 -0.67 0.67 8.05
N ILE A 120 -1.52 -0.36 7.89
CA ILE A 120 -2.17 -0.68 6.61
C ILE A 120 -3.06 0.48 6.15
N VAL A 121 -3.92 1.01 7.02
CA VAL A 121 -4.79 2.15 6.70
C VAL A 121 -3.96 3.40 6.39
N ALA A 122 -2.91 3.66 7.17
CA ALA A 122 -2.05 4.83 6.97
C ALA A 122 -1.39 4.81 5.60
N PHE A 123 -0.77 3.69 5.19
CA PHE A 123 -0.11 3.61 3.89
C PHE A 123 -1.07 3.51 2.72
N SER A 124 -2.25 2.88 2.88
CA SER A 124 -3.31 2.90 1.88
C SER A 124 -3.70 4.34 1.54
N ASN A 125 -3.95 5.15 2.56
CA ASN A 125 -4.31 6.56 2.36
C ASN A 125 -3.10 7.42 1.95
N ALA A 126 -1.89 7.11 2.41
CA ALA A 126 -0.69 7.86 2.07
C ALA A 126 -0.39 7.80 0.56
N ILE A 127 -0.43 6.60 -0.04
CA ILE A 127 -0.23 6.43 -1.48
C ILE A 127 -1.39 7.08 -2.25
N ASN A 128 -2.63 6.95 -1.77
CA ASN A 128 -3.77 7.60 -2.40
C ASN A 128 -3.67 9.15 -2.39
N ILE A 129 -3.19 9.73 -1.30
CA ILE A 129 -2.94 11.17 -1.20
C ILE A 129 -1.79 11.60 -2.13
N SER A 130 -0.75 10.77 -2.26
CA SER A 130 0.43 11.04 -3.10
C SER A 130 0.15 10.91 -4.60
N ASP A 131 -0.99 10.31 -4.99
CA ASP A 131 -1.40 10.15 -6.40
C ASP A 131 -2.04 11.43 -6.97
N GLY A 132 -1.49 12.58 -6.60
CA GLY A 132 -1.95 13.91 -7.03
C GLY A 132 -1.17 14.52 -8.19
N LEU A 133 0.00 13.99 -8.51
CA LEU A 133 0.84 14.42 -9.63
C LEU A 133 1.24 13.24 -10.51
N ASP A 134 1.33 13.50 -11.83
CA ASP A 134 1.70 12.52 -12.84
C ASP A 134 3.04 11.85 -12.50
N GLY A 135 3.04 10.53 -12.39
CA GLY A 135 4.24 9.74 -12.12
C GLY A 135 4.77 9.77 -10.69
N LEU A 136 4.27 10.64 -9.80
CA LEU A 136 4.82 10.78 -8.45
C LEU A 136 4.62 9.51 -7.62
N SER A 137 3.38 9.09 -7.41
CA SER A 137 3.08 7.94 -6.55
C SER A 137 3.64 6.65 -7.12
N SER A 138 3.48 6.42 -8.42
CA SER A 138 3.98 5.23 -9.11
C SER A 138 5.52 5.19 -9.18
N GLY A 139 6.18 6.31 -9.39
CA GLY A 139 7.65 6.40 -9.42
C GLY A 139 8.28 6.17 -8.04
N VAL A 140 7.77 6.82 -7.01
CA VAL A 140 8.23 6.61 -5.62
C VAL A 140 7.99 5.17 -5.18
N LEU A 141 6.80 4.62 -5.48
CA LEU A 141 6.47 3.23 -5.15
C LEU A 141 7.41 2.25 -5.85
N LEU A 142 7.74 2.50 -7.11
CA LEU A 142 8.69 1.66 -7.85
C LEU A 142 10.06 1.58 -7.17
N ILE A 143 10.61 2.71 -6.76
CA ILE A 143 11.88 2.78 -6.03
C ILE A 143 11.77 2.02 -4.70
N ALA A 144 10.67 2.21 -3.99
CA ALA A 144 10.40 1.55 -2.71
C ALA A 144 10.28 0.02 -2.87
N LEU A 145 9.65 -0.45 -3.94
CA LEU A 145 9.54 -1.88 -4.24
C LEU A 145 10.90 -2.52 -4.57
N PHE A 146 11.81 -1.83 -5.26
CA PHE A 146 13.17 -2.33 -5.47
C PHE A 146 13.91 -2.53 -4.14
N ALA A 147 13.74 -1.61 -3.18
CA ALA A 147 14.33 -1.76 -1.86
C ALA A 147 13.73 -2.98 -1.10
N PHE A 148 12.42 -3.18 -1.16
CA PHE A 148 11.78 -4.37 -0.56
C PHE A 148 12.16 -5.67 -1.27
N TRP A 149 12.30 -5.63 -2.58
CA TRP A 149 12.80 -6.79 -3.34
C TRP A 149 14.21 -7.20 -2.91
N ALA A 150 15.11 -6.23 -2.70
CA ALA A 150 16.45 -6.49 -2.18
C ALA A 150 16.43 -7.07 -0.74
N ILE A 151 15.53 -6.59 0.13
CA ILE A 151 15.34 -7.15 1.47
C ILE A 151 14.81 -8.59 1.38
N SER A 152 13.81 -8.85 0.55
CA SER A 152 13.24 -10.19 0.35
C SER A 152 14.27 -11.18 -0.19
N LEU A 153 15.18 -10.75 -1.07
CA LEU A 153 16.32 -11.54 -1.51
C LEU A 153 17.23 -11.96 -0.35
N SER A 154 17.48 -11.05 0.60
CA SER A 154 18.37 -11.32 1.73
C SER A 154 17.80 -12.34 2.70
N ILE A 155 16.49 -12.50 2.76
CA ILE A 155 15.80 -13.46 3.63
C ILE A 155 15.28 -14.70 2.89
N LEU A 156 15.51 -14.76 1.55
CA LEU A 156 15.12 -15.88 0.68
C LEU A 156 13.64 -16.26 0.74
N ASP A 157 12.76 -15.26 0.85
CA ASP A 157 11.33 -15.46 0.85
C ASP A 157 10.77 -15.48 -0.57
N THR A 158 10.50 -16.67 -1.09
CA THR A 158 10.11 -16.88 -2.49
C THR A 158 8.76 -16.26 -2.86
N PRO A 159 7.66 -16.40 -2.07
CA PRO A 159 6.38 -15.79 -2.39
C PRO A 159 6.46 -14.26 -2.50
N LEU A 160 7.11 -13.62 -1.53
CA LEU A 160 7.31 -12.18 -1.54
C LEU A 160 8.17 -11.72 -2.72
N LEU A 161 9.26 -12.44 -2.99
CA LEU A 161 10.15 -12.15 -4.13
C LEU A 161 9.41 -12.15 -5.46
N ILE A 162 8.64 -13.20 -5.73
CA ILE A 162 7.88 -13.33 -6.98
C ILE A 162 6.83 -12.23 -7.06
N PHE A 163 6.07 -12.01 -5.98
CA PHE A 163 5.02 -11.01 -5.96
C PHE A 163 5.57 -9.60 -6.23
N ILE A 164 6.63 -9.20 -5.52
CA ILE A 164 7.26 -7.88 -5.69
C ILE A 164 7.85 -7.74 -7.09
N ALA A 165 8.55 -8.76 -7.61
CA ALA A 165 9.15 -8.71 -8.95
C ALA A 165 8.09 -8.53 -10.06
N VAL A 166 6.99 -9.28 -9.97
CA VAL A 166 5.87 -9.17 -10.91
C VAL A 166 5.21 -7.78 -10.80
N TRP A 167 5.04 -7.29 -9.58
CA TRP A 167 4.46 -5.97 -9.35
C TRP A 167 5.36 -4.85 -9.88
N ILE A 168 6.68 -4.93 -9.70
CA ILE A 168 7.66 -4.03 -10.31
C ILE A 168 7.50 -4.01 -11.83
N GLY A 169 7.41 -5.17 -12.48
CA GLY A 169 7.23 -5.27 -13.94
C GLY A 169 5.95 -4.60 -14.42
N GLY A 170 4.83 -4.84 -13.72
CA GLY A 170 3.55 -4.19 -14.00
C GLY A 170 3.60 -2.68 -13.81
N LEU A 171 4.25 -2.22 -12.72
CA LEU A 171 4.36 -0.80 -12.40
C LEU A 171 5.30 -0.05 -13.36
N LEU A 172 6.40 -0.68 -13.82
CA LEU A 172 7.27 -0.11 -14.87
C LEU A 172 6.50 0.11 -16.17
N SER A 173 5.71 -0.87 -16.58
CA SER A 173 4.87 -0.75 -17.78
C SER A 173 3.83 0.37 -17.64
N PHE A 174 3.24 0.50 -16.46
CA PHE A 174 2.26 1.55 -16.16
C PHE A 174 2.93 2.94 -16.14
N LEU A 175 4.09 3.06 -15.52
CA LEU A 175 4.81 4.33 -15.36
C LEU A 175 5.10 4.97 -16.72
N TYR A 176 5.36 4.18 -17.76
CA TYR A 176 5.53 4.67 -19.12
C TYR A 176 4.33 5.51 -19.61
N PHE A 177 3.11 5.16 -19.17
CA PHE A 177 1.90 5.90 -19.52
C PHE A 177 1.49 6.95 -18.47
N ASN A 178 2.07 6.88 -17.26
CA ASN A 178 1.75 7.77 -16.14
C ASN A 178 2.74 8.92 -15.97
N ILE A 179 3.88 8.92 -16.67
CA ILE A 179 4.81 10.08 -16.70
C ILE A 179 4.13 11.26 -17.43
N TYR A 180 4.42 12.46 -16.95
CA TYR A 180 3.87 13.71 -17.49
C TYR A 180 4.17 13.89 -19.00
N PRO A 181 3.18 14.24 -19.83
CA PRO A 181 1.75 14.32 -19.50
C PRO A 181 1.09 12.93 -19.44
N ALA A 182 0.50 12.60 -18.29
CA ALA A 182 -0.04 11.28 -18.06
C ALA A 182 -1.23 10.94 -18.98
N ARG A 183 -1.19 9.72 -19.54
CA ARG A 183 -2.27 9.15 -20.36
C ARG A 183 -3.11 8.15 -19.58
N LEU A 184 -2.58 7.61 -18.49
CA LEU A 184 -3.25 6.69 -17.58
C LEU A 184 -3.03 7.14 -16.14
N PHE A 185 -4.07 7.03 -15.33
CA PHE A 185 -4.05 7.34 -13.90
C PHE A 185 -4.24 6.07 -13.07
N LEU A 186 -3.65 6.04 -11.90
CA LEU A 186 -3.72 4.89 -11.00
C LEU A 186 -5.13 4.72 -10.44
N GLY A 187 -5.76 5.81 -10.06
CA GLY A 187 -7.08 5.87 -9.44
C GLY A 187 -7.10 5.26 -8.04
N ASP A 188 -8.24 5.35 -7.36
CA ASP A 188 -8.40 4.76 -6.03
C ASP A 188 -8.23 3.24 -6.05
N THR A 189 -8.58 2.59 -7.17
CA THR A 189 -8.39 1.14 -7.39
C THR A 189 -6.93 0.72 -7.20
N GLY A 190 -6.00 1.44 -7.81
CA GLY A 190 -4.57 1.16 -7.69
C GLY A 190 -3.98 1.73 -6.41
N ALA A 191 -4.26 2.98 -6.09
CA ALA A 191 -3.64 3.67 -4.97
C ALA A 191 -3.90 3.01 -3.63
N LEU A 192 -5.16 2.62 -3.33
CA LEU A 192 -5.52 1.96 -2.08
C LEU A 192 -4.90 0.56 -1.98
N SER A 193 -4.99 -0.24 -3.05
CA SER A 193 -4.45 -1.59 -3.04
C SER A 193 -2.94 -1.59 -2.91
N PHE A 194 -2.27 -0.69 -3.61
CA PHE A 194 -0.81 -0.59 -3.57
C PHE A 194 -0.32 -0.13 -2.20
N GLY A 195 -1.00 0.83 -1.58
CA GLY A 195 -0.65 1.30 -0.24
C GLY A 195 -0.83 0.24 0.84
N ALA A 196 -1.98 -0.44 0.85
CA ALA A 196 -2.24 -1.52 1.79
C ALA A 196 -1.26 -2.69 1.62
N THR A 197 -0.99 -3.09 0.37
CA THR A 197 -0.08 -4.20 0.08
C THR A 197 1.37 -3.85 0.39
N PHE A 198 1.80 -2.61 0.12
CA PHE A 198 3.11 -2.11 0.52
C PHE A 198 3.33 -2.21 2.03
N ALA A 199 2.34 -1.80 2.82
CA ALA A 199 2.37 -1.93 4.27
C ALA A 199 2.44 -3.41 4.71
N VAL A 200 1.62 -4.29 4.11
CA VAL A 200 1.58 -5.72 4.43
C VAL A 200 2.92 -6.40 4.11
N ILE A 201 3.54 -6.09 2.98
CA ILE A 201 4.88 -6.60 2.65
C ILE A 201 5.88 -6.23 3.75
N GLY A 202 5.89 -5.00 4.20
CA GLY A 202 6.77 -4.57 5.28
C GLY A 202 6.49 -5.23 6.64
N LEU A 203 5.21 -5.51 6.94
CA LEU A 203 4.81 -6.27 8.12
C LEU A 203 5.27 -7.73 8.02
N LEU A 204 5.10 -8.37 6.86
CA LEU A 204 5.56 -9.73 6.59
C LEU A 204 7.09 -9.82 6.63
N LEU A 205 7.82 -8.84 6.17
CA LEU A 205 9.27 -8.80 6.30
C LEU A 205 9.74 -8.58 7.74
N GLY A 206 8.84 -8.28 8.70
CA GLY A 206 9.21 -7.94 10.07
C GLY A 206 10.03 -6.65 10.18
N LYS A 207 10.01 -5.81 9.13
CA LYS A 207 10.85 -4.62 9.00
C LYS A 207 10.02 -3.34 8.94
N ILE A 208 9.17 -3.13 9.96
CA ILE A 208 8.24 -1.99 9.97
C ILE A 208 8.93 -0.62 9.86
N PHE A 209 10.11 -0.47 10.46
CA PHE A 209 10.88 0.76 10.31
C PHE A 209 11.43 0.95 8.89
N ALA A 210 11.72 -0.13 8.18
CA ALA A 210 12.07 -0.06 6.76
C ALA A 210 10.88 0.48 5.94
N VAL A 211 9.63 0.10 6.26
CA VAL A 211 8.43 0.67 5.62
C VAL A 211 8.40 2.19 5.75
N VAL A 212 8.65 2.70 6.96
CA VAL A 212 8.64 4.15 7.25
C VAL A 212 9.78 4.87 6.52
N ILE A 213 10.97 4.26 6.46
CA ILE A 213 12.15 4.88 5.82
C ILE A 213 12.02 4.81 4.29
N ILE A 214 11.74 3.63 3.75
CA ILE A 214 11.60 3.38 2.31
C ILE A 214 10.39 4.12 1.75
N GLY A 215 9.27 4.11 2.49
CA GLY A 215 8.06 4.85 2.18
C GLY A 215 8.06 6.29 2.70
N GLY A 216 9.22 6.87 3.01
CA GLY A 216 9.35 8.17 3.68
C GLY A 216 8.61 9.30 2.97
N VAL A 217 8.60 9.31 1.65
CA VAL A 217 7.84 10.30 0.87
C VAL A 217 6.34 10.19 1.19
N PHE A 218 5.78 8.98 1.19
CA PHE A 218 4.38 8.75 1.51
C PHE A 218 4.04 9.14 2.95
N VAL A 219 4.97 8.88 3.89
CA VAL A 219 4.82 9.29 5.30
C VAL A 219 4.77 10.81 5.42
N VAL A 220 5.62 11.54 4.70
CA VAL A 220 5.62 13.01 4.71
C VAL A 220 4.35 13.58 4.07
N GLU A 221 3.88 12.98 2.97
CA GLU A 221 2.64 13.39 2.30
C GLU A 221 1.42 13.28 3.22
N ILE A 222 1.25 12.12 3.86
CA ILE A 222 0.11 11.94 4.78
C ILE A 222 0.27 12.80 6.04
N ALA A 223 1.48 12.93 6.58
CA ALA A 223 1.73 13.74 7.78
C ALA A 223 1.42 15.22 7.54
N THR A 224 1.87 15.80 6.42
CA THR A 224 1.59 17.20 6.07
C THR A 224 0.09 17.44 5.87
N SER A 225 -0.60 16.50 5.22
CA SER A 225 -2.05 16.57 5.07
C SER A 225 -2.78 16.48 6.42
N PHE A 226 -2.38 15.55 7.28
CA PHE A 226 -2.98 15.37 8.60
C PHE A 226 -2.77 16.59 9.50
N ILE A 227 -1.54 17.12 9.56
CA ILE A 227 -1.20 18.33 10.33
C ILE A 227 -2.06 19.51 9.85
N GLN A 228 -2.19 19.70 8.53
CA GLN A 228 -3.00 20.78 7.96
C GLN A 228 -4.49 20.65 8.33
N LEU A 229 -5.05 19.43 8.25
CA LEU A 229 -6.44 19.17 8.61
C LEU A 229 -6.69 19.39 10.11
N MET A 230 -5.79 18.91 10.96
CA MET A 230 -5.89 19.12 12.41
C MET A 230 -5.79 20.59 12.78
N SER A 231 -4.83 21.32 12.21
CA SER A 231 -4.68 22.75 12.46
C SER A 231 -5.93 23.54 12.05
N LYS A 232 -6.45 23.30 10.84
CA LYS A 232 -7.70 23.94 10.40
C LYS A 232 -8.88 23.64 11.32
N LYS A 233 -8.98 22.39 11.81
CA LYS A 233 -10.08 21.98 12.68
C LYS A 233 -10.01 22.62 14.08
N TYR A 234 -8.82 22.70 14.68
CA TYR A 234 -8.67 23.13 16.07
C TYR A 234 -8.28 24.60 16.23
N THR A 235 -7.51 25.16 15.29
CA THR A 235 -7.03 26.54 15.36
C THR A 235 -7.65 27.48 14.34
N GLY A 236 -8.37 26.94 13.34
CA GLY A 236 -8.92 27.71 12.21
C GLY A 236 -7.85 28.23 11.24
N LYS A 237 -6.55 27.99 11.51
CA LYS A 237 -5.44 28.52 10.73
C LYS A 237 -4.76 27.42 9.91
N LYS A 238 -4.15 27.84 8.78
CA LYS A 238 -3.28 26.97 7.99
C LYS A 238 -1.88 26.93 8.59
N VAL A 239 -1.25 25.75 8.62
CA VAL A 239 0.18 25.58 8.94
C VAL A 239 1.02 25.73 7.67
N PHE A 240 0.55 25.12 6.58
CA PHE A 240 1.19 25.18 5.26
C PHE A 240 0.31 25.98 4.32
N ASP A 241 0.92 26.70 3.35
CA ASP A 241 0.20 27.42 2.30
C ASP A 241 -0.68 26.48 1.48
N ALA A 242 -0.13 25.30 1.16
CA ALA A 242 -0.84 24.17 0.56
C ALA A 242 -0.41 22.85 1.24
N ALA A 243 -1.27 21.84 1.21
CA ALA A 243 -0.97 20.48 1.65
C ALA A 243 -1.80 19.50 0.80
N PRO A 244 -1.26 18.32 0.48
CA PRO A 244 0.00 17.67 0.87
C PRO A 244 1.29 18.37 0.38
N LEU A 245 2.46 17.79 0.72
CA LEU A 245 3.76 18.40 0.40
C LEU A 245 3.95 18.67 -1.10
N HIS A 246 3.59 17.73 -1.97
CA HIS A 246 3.72 17.92 -3.42
C HIS A 246 2.96 19.15 -3.93
N LEU A 247 1.75 19.43 -3.41
CA LEU A 247 1.01 20.63 -3.74
C LEU A 247 1.67 21.91 -3.20
N LEU A 248 2.35 21.82 -2.04
CA LEU A 248 3.12 22.95 -1.51
C LEU A 248 4.32 23.29 -2.41
N LEU A 249 5.03 22.25 -2.90
CA LEU A 249 6.16 22.44 -3.82
C LEU A 249 5.70 23.03 -5.15
N GLN A 250 4.61 22.49 -5.71
CA GLN A 250 3.99 23.05 -6.91
C GLN A 250 3.55 24.51 -6.72
N TYR A 251 2.92 24.83 -5.57
CA TYR A 251 2.54 26.21 -5.22
C TYR A 251 3.74 27.15 -5.15
N ARG A 252 4.92 26.64 -4.77
CA ARG A 252 6.20 27.38 -4.73
C ARG A 252 6.92 27.42 -6.06
N GLY A 253 6.33 26.94 -7.15
CA GLY A 253 6.89 26.98 -8.50
C GLY A 253 7.89 25.87 -8.82
N TRP A 254 7.87 24.77 -8.08
CA TRP A 254 8.60 23.56 -8.47
C TRP A 254 7.82 22.85 -9.60
N GLU A 255 8.54 22.54 -10.67
CA GLU A 255 8.00 21.80 -11.83
C GLU A 255 8.07 20.28 -11.62
#